data_1bcdcc8ecefeffeb55bcd902c406338d
#
_entry.id   1bcdcc8ecefeffeb55bcd902c406338d
#
_cell.length_a   1.000
_cell.length_b   1.000
_cell.length_c   1.000
_cell.angle_alpha   90.00
_cell.angle_beta   90.00
_cell.angle_gamma   90.00
#
_symmetry.space_group_name_H-M   'P 1'
#
loop_
_entity.id
_entity.type
_entity.pdbx_description
1 polymer ?
#
loop_
_entity_poly.entity_id
_entity_poly.type
_entity_poly.pdbx_seq_one_letter_code
_entity_poly.pdbx_strand_id
1 'polypeptide(L)'
;MTFTAMVPLSISADRALEALRGVGGSEKLSKFCGADLLLERALLNRYQFGTDRTAAGTCRLLSASDGLLAINLPREEDWQLVPAWVESTQDEDFGTEAAWSTLTKTLSKHKSSRLIARAHDLGLAVSPADKIPEAHLDYCQTLLTASPDILRRNRKPRVVDLSALWAGPLCSHLLQLLGAEVIKVESTTRPDGARSGDVAFYELLNQSKRSVAIDFGTQQGLQDLKMLLSSADIIIESSRPRALLQLGIDPRKVVKNRRGVTWIQLTAHGSDMPESHRIGYGDDAAAAAGLCAQLHRITGQYGFVGDAIADPLTGLYAALSAWRSWVNGGGEMIGLSLRQVTSFCIQRELAEHRFQFEHHLGAWQQLATSLNSDFDAACALSSEEQPSYVSDRTRICEGRVAAFGEDTTMILKEARALSS
;
A
#
# COMPACT_ATOMS: atom_id res chain seq x y z
N MET A 1 15.44 16.96 18.13
CA MET A 1 14.17 16.22 17.88
C MET A 1 14.51 15.06 16.99
N THR A 2 14.06 13.86 17.31
CA THR A 2 14.31 12.70 16.45
C THR A 2 13.47 12.79 15.17
N PHE A 3 14.01 12.37 14.04
CA PHE A 3 13.37 12.37 12.72
C PHE A 3 11.95 11.77 12.73
N THR A 4 11.74 10.70 13.48
CA THR A 4 10.44 10.03 13.68
C THR A 4 9.36 10.90 14.36
N ALA A 5 9.75 11.97 15.06
CA ALA A 5 8.78 12.84 15.75
C ALA A 5 8.09 13.86 14.81
N MET A 6 8.47 13.92 13.52
CA MET A 6 7.99 14.94 12.56
C MET A 6 7.43 14.32 11.28
N VAL A 7 7.00 13.06 11.31
CA VAL A 7 6.43 12.39 10.14
C VAL A 7 4.96 12.79 9.99
N PRO A 8 4.56 13.42 8.88
CA PRO A 8 3.15 13.71 8.63
C PRO A 8 2.30 12.44 8.69
N LEU A 9 1.08 12.56 9.20
CA LEU A 9 0.10 11.49 9.40
C LEU A 9 0.51 10.41 10.44
N SER A 10 1.60 10.64 11.19
CA SER A 10 2.02 9.73 12.26
C SER A 10 1.02 9.66 13.41
N ILE A 11 0.31 10.74 13.73
CA ILE A 11 -0.73 10.76 14.77
C ILE A 11 -1.89 9.84 14.38
N SER A 12 -2.30 9.86 13.12
CA SER A 12 -3.34 8.97 12.61
C SER A 12 -2.89 7.51 12.62
N ALA A 13 -1.62 7.24 12.29
CA ALA A 13 -1.03 5.90 12.36
C ALA A 13 -0.93 5.40 13.81
N ASP A 14 -0.47 6.23 14.76
CA ASP A 14 -0.41 5.87 16.18
C ASP A 14 -1.79 5.52 16.75
N ARG A 15 -2.81 6.30 16.42
CA ARG A 15 -4.19 6.03 16.85
C ARG A 15 -4.74 4.72 16.31
N ALA A 16 -4.47 4.42 15.04
CA ALA A 16 -4.89 3.14 14.45
C ALA A 16 -4.15 1.97 15.11
N LEU A 17 -2.85 2.14 15.40
CA LEU A 17 -2.03 1.15 16.09
C LEU A 17 -2.50 0.93 17.53
N GLU A 18 -2.80 1.99 18.29
CA GLU A 18 -3.38 1.92 19.63
C GLU A 18 -4.75 1.21 19.62
N ALA A 19 -5.60 1.56 18.66
CA ALA A 19 -6.88 0.89 18.51
C ALA A 19 -6.72 -0.61 18.19
N LEU A 20 -5.73 -0.97 17.37
CA LEU A 20 -5.39 -2.37 17.06
C LEU A 20 -4.87 -3.10 18.30
N ARG A 21 -4.00 -2.46 19.09
CA ARG A 21 -3.53 -2.99 20.40
C ARG A 21 -4.69 -3.22 21.36
N GLY A 22 -5.62 -2.27 21.45
CA GLY A 22 -6.77 -2.35 22.33
C GLY A 22 -7.70 -3.52 22.03
N VAL A 23 -7.88 -3.88 20.75
CA VAL A 23 -8.73 -5.02 20.36
C VAL A 23 -7.97 -6.33 20.24
N GLY A 24 -6.66 -6.30 20.06
CA GLY A 24 -5.84 -7.49 19.78
C GLY A 24 -5.03 -8.01 20.98
N GLY A 25 -4.72 -7.16 21.97
CA GLY A 25 -4.05 -7.55 23.22
C GLY A 25 -2.60 -8.07 23.08
N SER A 26 -1.88 -7.73 21.98
CA SER A 26 -0.52 -8.24 21.76
C SER A 26 0.57 -7.25 22.16
N GLU A 27 1.47 -7.68 23.02
CA GLU A 27 2.66 -6.91 23.41
C GLU A 27 3.64 -6.68 22.23
N LYS A 28 3.61 -7.54 21.19
CA LYS A 28 4.49 -7.40 20.04
C LYS A 28 4.24 -6.08 19.27
N LEU A 29 3.01 -5.59 19.30
CA LEU A 29 2.66 -4.31 18.68
C LEU A 29 3.18 -3.09 19.47
N SER A 30 3.59 -3.23 20.72
CA SER A 30 4.11 -2.13 21.55
C SER A 30 5.56 -1.75 21.23
N LYS A 31 6.26 -2.58 20.46
CA LYS A 31 7.67 -2.40 20.13
C LYS A 31 7.96 -1.25 19.12
N PHE A 32 6.94 -0.74 18.44
CA PHE A 32 7.08 0.31 17.41
C PHE A 32 5.90 1.27 17.45
N CYS A 33 6.07 2.45 16.85
CA CYS A 33 5.04 3.48 16.75
C CYS A 33 4.57 3.66 15.29
N GLY A 34 3.58 4.53 15.08
CA GLY A 34 3.04 4.80 13.76
C GLY A 34 4.09 5.38 12.82
N ALA A 35 4.91 6.32 13.29
CA ALA A 35 5.98 6.90 12.49
C ALA A 35 7.00 5.86 12.00
N ASP A 36 7.32 4.86 12.84
CA ASP A 36 8.22 3.78 12.45
C ASP A 36 7.65 2.98 11.27
N LEU A 37 6.34 2.67 11.28
CA LEU A 37 5.67 1.97 10.18
C LEU A 37 5.63 2.79 8.89
N LEU A 38 5.43 4.11 9.01
CA LEU A 38 5.32 4.99 7.84
C LEU A 38 6.65 5.17 7.12
N LEU A 39 7.77 4.98 7.80
CA LEU A 39 9.12 5.19 7.26
C LEU A 39 9.94 3.90 7.13
N GLU A 40 9.44 2.73 7.53
CA GLU A 40 10.25 1.52 7.67
C GLU A 40 11.03 1.14 6.41
N ARG A 41 10.42 1.23 5.21
CA ARG A 41 11.12 0.94 3.95
C ARG A 41 12.21 1.97 3.66
N ALA A 42 11.90 3.23 3.84
CA ALA A 42 12.86 4.31 3.62
C ALA A 42 14.06 4.23 4.56
N LEU A 43 13.82 3.88 5.82
CA LEU A 43 14.89 3.69 6.82
C LEU A 43 15.77 2.47 6.51
N LEU A 44 15.16 1.34 6.13
CA LEU A 44 15.88 0.13 5.73
C LEU A 44 16.78 0.38 4.53
N ASN A 45 16.27 1.09 3.53
CA ASN A 45 16.98 1.35 2.27
C ASN A 45 17.82 2.62 2.30
N ARG A 46 17.81 3.35 3.41
CA ARG A 46 18.47 4.66 3.53
C ARG A 46 18.10 5.61 2.40
N TYR A 47 16.82 5.63 2.04
CA TYR A 47 16.32 6.48 0.97
C TYR A 47 16.47 7.95 1.31
N GLN A 48 16.82 8.74 0.30
CA GLN A 48 16.80 10.19 0.38
C GLN A 48 15.47 10.70 -0.16
N PHE A 49 14.85 11.61 0.58
CA PHE A 49 13.58 12.19 0.19
C PHE A 49 13.82 13.39 -0.73
N GLY A 50 13.23 13.36 -1.91
CA GLY A 50 13.18 14.49 -2.83
C GLY A 50 11.90 15.31 -2.65
N THR A 51 11.84 16.48 -3.31
CA THR A 51 10.62 17.29 -3.34
C THR A 51 9.72 16.89 -4.51
N ASP A 52 10.26 16.81 -5.71
CA ASP A 52 9.53 16.55 -6.98
C ASP A 52 9.54 15.10 -7.44
N ARG A 53 10.27 14.25 -6.73
CA ARG A 53 10.35 12.79 -6.97
C ARG A 53 10.35 12.03 -5.66
N THR A 54 9.78 10.83 -5.71
CA THR A 54 9.77 9.92 -4.56
C THR A 54 11.15 9.28 -4.34
N ALA A 55 11.34 8.75 -3.16
CA ALA A 55 12.61 8.12 -2.78
C ALA A 55 13.01 6.95 -3.71
N ALA A 56 12.04 6.18 -4.19
CA ALA A 56 12.28 5.12 -5.19
C ALA A 56 12.49 5.66 -6.62
N GLY A 57 12.26 6.96 -6.87
CA GLY A 57 12.46 7.62 -8.16
C GLY A 57 11.41 7.30 -9.24
N THR A 58 10.48 6.40 -8.97
CA THR A 58 9.48 5.93 -9.95
C THR A 58 8.27 6.83 -10.09
N CYS A 59 8.00 7.67 -9.08
CA CYS A 59 6.92 8.65 -9.09
C CYS A 59 7.49 10.06 -9.10
N ARG A 60 7.00 10.91 -10.02
CA ARG A 60 7.44 12.32 -10.17
C ARG A 60 6.26 13.26 -10.27
N LEU A 61 6.48 14.50 -9.79
CA LEU A 61 5.57 15.62 -9.98
C LEU A 61 5.91 16.33 -11.28
N LEU A 62 5.02 16.25 -12.28
CA LEU A 62 5.22 16.89 -13.57
C LEU A 62 4.05 17.83 -13.90
N SER A 63 4.38 18.98 -14.50
CA SER A 63 3.39 19.98 -14.87
C SER A 63 2.70 19.62 -16.17
N ALA A 64 1.37 19.66 -16.15
CA ALA A 64 0.53 19.80 -17.34
C ALA A 64 0.34 21.29 -17.66
N SER A 65 -0.38 21.62 -18.75
CA SER A 65 -0.64 23.02 -19.12
C SER A 65 -1.53 23.77 -18.11
N ASP A 66 -2.27 23.06 -17.27
CA ASP A 66 -3.29 23.63 -16.36
C ASP A 66 -3.30 22.98 -14.97
N GLY A 67 -2.25 22.27 -14.59
CA GLY A 67 -2.18 21.60 -13.29
C GLY A 67 -0.92 20.78 -13.09
N LEU A 68 -0.79 20.18 -11.91
CA LEU A 68 0.34 19.33 -11.51
C LEU A 68 -0.13 17.88 -11.37
N LEU A 69 0.65 16.94 -11.89
CA LEU A 69 0.37 15.52 -11.90
C LEU A 69 1.43 14.76 -11.12
N ALA A 70 1.01 13.78 -10.32
CA ALA A 70 1.84 12.72 -9.81
C ALA A 70 1.77 11.54 -10.80
N ILE A 71 2.92 11.17 -11.35
CA ILE A 71 3.04 10.14 -12.39
C ILE A 71 3.95 9.05 -11.87
N ASN A 72 3.42 7.86 -11.71
CA ASN A 72 4.15 6.71 -11.16
C ASN A 72 4.29 5.61 -12.23
N LEU A 73 5.52 5.39 -12.68
CA LEU A 73 5.86 4.42 -13.74
C LEU A 73 6.91 3.42 -13.22
N PRO A 74 6.52 2.54 -12.28
CA PRO A 74 7.47 1.64 -11.62
C PRO A 74 7.87 0.42 -12.47
N ARG A 75 7.17 0.14 -13.58
CA ARG A 75 7.38 -1.05 -14.39
C ARG A 75 7.84 -0.67 -15.80
N GLU A 76 8.59 -1.54 -16.44
CA GLU A 76 9.00 -1.37 -17.83
C GLU A 76 7.78 -1.26 -18.77
N GLU A 77 6.74 -2.06 -18.50
CA GLU A 77 5.50 -2.03 -19.28
C GLU A 77 4.77 -0.70 -19.19
N ASP A 78 4.91 0.04 -18.08
CA ASP A 78 4.34 1.37 -17.94
C ASP A 78 4.99 2.34 -18.95
N TRP A 79 6.31 2.25 -19.10
CA TRP A 79 7.07 3.07 -20.05
C TRP A 79 6.74 2.72 -21.51
N GLN A 80 6.50 1.46 -21.82
CA GLN A 80 6.06 1.03 -23.15
C GLN A 80 4.71 1.64 -23.57
N LEU A 81 3.88 2.05 -22.60
CA LEU A 81 2.59 2.70 -22.85
C LEU A 81 2.71 4.23 -22.96
N VAL A 82 3.84 4.83 -22.57
CA VAL A 82 4.03 6.29 -22.63
C VAL A 82 3.83 6.87 -24.03
N PRO A 83 4.39 6.31 -25.12
CA PRO A 83 4.14 6.83 -26.46
C PRO A 83 2.65 6.89 -26.83
N ALA A 84 1.90 5.83 -26.49
CA ALA A 84 0.44 5.80 -26.70
C ALA A 84 -0.29 6.80 -25.81
N TRP A 85 0.18 7.01 -24.57
CA TRP A 85 -0.42 7.96 -23.64
C TRP A 85 -0.30 9.40 -24.13
N VAL A 86 0.89 9.82 -24.54
CA VAL A 86 1.16 11.20 -24.96
C VAL A 86 1.03 11.44 -26.46
N GLU A 87 0.62 10.41 -27.24
CA GLU A 87 0.47 10.46 -28.70
C GLU A 87 1.78 10.88 -29.40
N SER A 88 2.91 10.33 -28.94
CA SER A 88 4.24 10.55 -29.50
C SER A 88 4.78 9.29 -30.18
N THR A 89 5.63 9.49 -31.19
CA THR A 89 6.33 8.39 -31.88
C THR A 89 7.79 8.27 -31.41
N GLN A 90 8.22 9.02 -30.41
CA GLN A 90 9.60 8.96 -29.92
C GLN A 90 9.79 7.72 -29.02
N ASP A 91 10.72 6.87 -29.42
CA ASP A 91 11.27 5.81 -28.60
C ASP A 91 12.45 6.36 -27.79
N GLU A 92 12.36 6.29 -26.47
CA GLU A 92 13.45 6.66 -25.57
C GLU A 92 13.72 5.51 -24.60
N ASP A 93 14.95 5.45 -24.07
CA ASP A 93 15.34 4.46 -23.06
C ASP A 93 14.49 4.61 -21.80
N PHE A 94 13.79 3.56 -21.44
CA PHE A 94 12.81 3.54 -20.37
C PHE A 94 13.40 3.97 -19.01
N GLY A 95 12.71 4.87 -18.31
CA GLY A 95 13.04 5.27 -16.94
C GLY A 95 14.27 6.15 -16.77
N THR A 96 14.95 6.52 -17.86
CA THR A 96 16.12 7.38 -17.81
C THR A 96 15.74 8.85 -17.52
N GLU A 97 16.70 9.66 -17.05
CA GLU A 97 16.48 11.10 -16.86
C GLU A 97 16.13 11.80 -18.18
N ALA A 98 16.65 11.31 -19.30
CA ALA A 98 16.30 11.81 -20.64
C ALA A 98 14.84 11.54 -20.96
N ALA A 99 14.33 10.33 -20.73
CA ALA A 99 12.93 9.96 -20.92
C ALA A 99 12.00 10.82 -20.04
N TRP A 100 12.32 11.02 -18.76
CA TRP A 100 11.59 11.89 -17.87
C TRP A 100 11.61 13.37 -18.35
N SER A 101 12.76 13.86 -18.83
CA SER A 101 12.85 15.21 -19.38
C SER A 101 11.98 15.41 -20.61
N THR A 102 11.97 14.44 -21.53
CA THR A 102 11.13 14.48 -22.73
C THR A 102 9.65 14.41 -22.37
N LEU A 103 9.29 13.52 -21.45
CA LEU A 103 7.92 13.42 -20.93
C LEU A 103 7.45 14.76 -20.33
N THR A 104 8.27 15.40 -19.50
CA THR A 104 7.98 16.72 -18.90
C THR A 104 7.65 17.77 -19.97
N LYS A 105 8.49 17.87 -21.01
CA LYS A 105 8.26 18.82 -22.11
C LYS A 105 6.99 18.53 -22.90
N THR A 106 6.61 17.26 -23.00
CA THR A 106 5.42 16.85 -23.74
C THR A 106 4.16 17.13 -22.91
N LEU A 107 4.15 16.74 -21.64
CA LEU A 107 2.99 16.90 -20.76
C LEU A 107 2.60 18.37 -20.56
N SER A 108 3.58 19.29 -20.49
CA SER A 108 3.34 20.72 -20.32
C SER A 108 2.48 21.36 -21.43
N LYS A 109 2.31 20.69 -22.57
CA LYS A 109 1.51 21.14 -23.70
C LYS A 109 0.05 20.64 -23.65
N HIS A 110 -0.28 19.71 -22.74
CA HIS A 110 -1.58 19.06 -22.69
C HIS A 110 -2.31 19.38 -21.38
N LYS A 111 -3.65 19.35 -21.43
CA LYS A 111 -4.49 19.55 -20.24
C LYS A 111 -4.41 18.34 -19.31
N SER A 112 -4.34 18.60 -18.02
CA SER A 112 -4.29 17.59 -16.95
C SER A 112 -5.45 16.59 -17.04
N SER A 113 -6.67 17.07 -17.29
CA SER A 113 -7.85 16.22 -17.39
C SER A 113 -7.76 15.21 -18.54
N ARG A 114 -7.23 15.62 -19.71
CA ARG A 114 -7.00 14.71 -20.86
C ARG A 114 -5.93 13.67 -20.52
N LEU A 115 -4.82 14.12 -19.95
CA LEU A 115 -3.71 13.22 -19.57
C LEU A 115 -4.16 12.17 -18.57
N ILE A 116 -4.90 12.57 -17.53
CA ILE A 116 -5.44 11.67 -16.52
C ILE A 116 -6.41 10.65 -17.15
N ALA A 117 -7.37 11.09 -17.95
CA ALA A 117 -8.34 10.18 -18.57
C ALA A 117 -7.65 9.11 -19.43
N ARG A 118 -6.72 9.52 -20.31
CA ARG A 118 -5.98 8.58 -21.17
C ARG A 118 -5.08 7.64 -20.38
N ALA A 119 -4.41 8.14 -19.32
CA ALA A 119 -3.60 7.31 -18.45
C ALA A 119 -4.45 6.20 -17.79
N HIS A 120 -5.66 6.54 -17.34
CA HIS A 120 -6.59 5.57 -16.76
C HIS A 120 -7.04 4.52 -17.77
N ASP A 121 -7.34 4.91 -19.00
CA ASP A 121 -7.73 3.99 -20.10
C ASP A 121 -6.60 3.01 -20.42
N LEU A 122 -5.35 3.46 -20.37
CA LEU A 122 -4.15 2.65 -20.60
C LEU A 122 -3.68 1.86 -19.36
N GLY A 123 -4.24 2.16 -18.19
CA GLY A 123 -3.85 1.52 -16.94
C GLY A 123 -2.52 2.03 -16.38
N LEU A 124 -2.23 3.32 -16.59
CA LEU A 124 -1.10 4.03 -15.97
C LEU A 124 -1.53 4.69 -14.66
N ALA A 125 -0.63 4.74 -13.70
CA ALA A 125 -0.83 5.38 -12.41
C ALA A 125 -0.53 6.88 -12.51
N VAL A 126 -1.56 7.68 -12.79
CA VAL A 126 -1.48 9.13 -12.91
C VAL A 126 -2.60 9.77 -12.10
N SER A 127 -2.24 10.73 -11.25
CA SER A 127 -3.17 11.39 -10.33
C SER A 127 -2.93 12.90 -10.30
N PRO A 128 -3.96 13.73 -10.03
CA PRO A 128 -3.76 15.14 -9.77
C PRO A 128 -3.00 15.34 -8.44
N ALA A 129 -2.02 16.23 -8.43
CA ALA A 129 -1.21 16.53 -7.24
C ALA A 129 -1.50 17.92 -6.64
N ASP A 130 -2.18 18.78 -7.38
CA ASP A 130 -2.52 20.16 -7.01
C ASP A 130 -3.95 20.33 -6.46
N LYS A 131 -4.70 19.23 -6.32
CA LYS A 131 -6.10 19.28 -5.88
C LYS A 131 -6.25 18.78 -4.44
N ILE A 132 -7.12 19.43 -3.69
CA ILE A 132 -7.65 18.91 -2.42
C ILE A 132 -9.01 18.30 -2.75
N PRO A 133 -9.16 16.97 -2.69
CA PRO A 133 -10.43 16.30 -3.01
C PRO A 133 -11.46 16.54 -1.89
N GLU A 134 -12.72 16.15 -2.16
CA GLU A 134 -13.72 16.06 -1.09
C GLU A 134 -13.25 15.14 0.03
N ALA A 135 -13.61 15.51 1.25
CA ALA A 135 -13.20 14.78 2.45
C ALA A 135 -13.86 13.39 2.52
N HIS A 136 -13.07 12.39 2.84
CA HIS A 136 -13.58 11.10 3.27
C HIS A 136 -13.71 11.09 4.79
N LEU A 137 -14.93 10.87 5.30
CA LEU A 137 -15.23 10.82 6.73
C LEU A 137 -14.93 9.45 7.34
N ASP A 138 -14.93 8.40 6.51
CA ASP A 138 -14.65 7.02 6.90
C ASP A 138 -13.42 6.50 6.14
N TYR A 139 -12.58 5.73 6.84
CA TYR A 139 -11.39 5.13 6.24
C TYR A 139 -11.68 3.82 5.49
N CYS A 140 -12.85 3.22 5.69
CA CYS A 140 -13.27 1.99 5.02
C CYS A 140 -14.74 2.04 4.65
N GLN A 141 -15.14 1.15 3.75
CA GLN A 141 -16.51 0.96 3.33
C GLN A 141 -16.94 -0.49 3.58
N THR A 142 -18.04 -0.72 4.27
CA THR A 142 -18.65 -2.05 4.34
C THR A 142 -19.37 -2.35 3.02
N LEU A 143 -18.77 -3.19 2.19
CA LEU A 143 -19.30 -3.55 0.87
C LEU A 143 -20.41 -4.59 0.91
N LEU A 144 -20.39 -5.43 1.96
CA LEU A 144 -21.37 -6.47 2.20
C LEU A 144 -21.33 -6.90 3.66
N THR A 145 -22.51 -7.15 4.24
CA THR A 145 -22.67 -7.80 5.54
C THR A 145 -23.44 -9.12 5.35
N ALA A 146 -22.97 -10.18 5.99
CA ALA A 146 -23.56 -11.51 6.01
C ALA A 146 -23.60 -12.05 7.44
N SER A 147 -23.88 -13.35 7.61
CA SER A 147 -24.04 -13.93 8.95
C SER A 147 -22.72 -14.06 9.71
N PRO A 148 -22.59 -13.49 10.91
CA PRO A 148 -21.43 -13.67 11.75
C PRO A 148 -21.35 -15.09 12.34
N ASP A 149 -20.15 -15.49 12.78
CA ASP A 149 -19.90 -16.72 13.53
C ASP A 149 -19.14 -16.42 14.82
N ILE A 150 -19.88 -16.21 15.89
CA ILE A 150 -19.32 -15.80 17.20
C ILE A 150 -18.54 -16.94 17.88
N LEU A 151 -18.79 -18.20 17.52
CA LEU A 151 -18.16 -19.35 18.15
C LEU A 151 -16.67 -19.52 17.78
N ARG A 152 -16.21 -18.87 16.71
CA ARG A 152 -14.83 -18.94 16.21
C ARG A 152 -13.82 -18.14 17.03
N ARG A 153 -14.25 -17.29 17.96
CA ARG A 153 -13.38 -16.38 18.74
C ARG A 153 -12.29 -17.07 19.58
N ASN A 154 -12.48 -18.32 19.93
CA ASN A 154 -11.60 -19.04 20.89
C ASN A 154 -10.42 -19.72 20.19
N ARG A 155 -10.17 -19.48 18.93
CA ARG A 155 -9.05 -20.04 18.18
C ARG A 155 -8.30 -18.95 17.41
N LYS A 156 -7.08 -19.26 16.97
CA LYS A 156 -6.33 -18.38 16.10
C LYS A 156 -6.98 -18.28 14.73
N PRO A 157 -7.20 -17.08 14.16
CA PRO A 157 -7.75 -16.97 12.80
C PRO A 157 -6.72 -17.43 11.78
N ARG A 158 -7.21 -18.09 10.72
CA ARG A 158 -6.45 -18.40 9.52
C ARG A 158 -6.66 -17.29 8.51
N VAL A 159 -5.57 -16.62 8.13
CA VAL A 159 -5.55 -15.54 7.15
C VAL A 159 -5.00 -16.06 5.83
N VAL A 160 -5.74 -15.89 4.75
CA VAL A 160 -5.25 -16.12 3.38
C VAL A 160 -4.94 -14.75 2.76
N ASP A 161 -3.66 -14.52 2.50
CA ASP A 161 -3.12 -13.27 1.98
C ASP A 161 -2.82 -13.43 0.47
N LEU A 162 -3.72 -12.90 -0.38
CA LEU A 162 -3.58 -12.84 -1.85
C LEU A 162 -2.97 -11.50 -2.29
N SER A 163 -2.57 -10.67 -1.36
CA SER A 163 -2.05 -9.34 -1.66
C SER A 163 -0.58 -9.35 -2.05
N ALA A 164 -0.10 -8.24 -2.57
CA ALA A 164 1.27 -8.04 -2.99
C ALA A 164 1.80 -6.66 -2.56
N LEU A 165 3.09 -6.44 -2.70
CA LEU A 165 3.82 -5.22 -2.45
C LEU A 165 3.89 -4.84 -0.97
N TRP A 166 3.08 -3.85 -0.48
CA TRP A 166 3.24 -3.31 0.87
C TRP A 166 1.95 -3.37 1.72
N ALA A 167 0.88 -2.66 1.35
CA ALA A 167 -0.30 -2.47 2.20
C ALA A 167 -0.92 -3.78 2.71
N GLY A 168 -1.18 -4.73 1.82
CA GLY A 168 -1.74 -6.03 2.18
C GLY A 168 -0.77 -6.91 2.96
N PRO A 169 0.49 -7.09 2.53
CA PRO A 169 1.50 -7.81 3.30
C PRO A 169 1.76 -7.23 4.68
N LEU A 170 1.70 -5.90 4.88
CA LEU A 170 1.75 -5.28 6.20
C LEU A 170 0.50 -5.60 7.01
N CYS A 171 -0.69 -5.50 6.41
CA CYS A 171 -1.94 -5.89 7.08
C CYS A 171 -1.85 -7.32 7.63
N SER A 172 -1.51 -8.29 6.79
CA SER A 172 -1.42 -9.68 7.20
C SER A 172 -0.30 -9.94 8.21
N HIS A 173 0.83 -9.20 8.13
CA HIS A 173 1.87 -9.27 9.13
C HIS A 173 1.42 -8.74 10.51
N LEU A 174 0.70 -7.62 10.55
CA LEU A 174 0.14 -7.11 11.80
C LEU A 174 -0.86 -8.09 12.43
N LEU A 175 -1.70 -8.76 11.61
CA LEU A 175 -2.58 -9.83 12.08
C LEU A 175 -1.79 -11.03 12.63
N GLN A 176 -0.63 -11.36 12.03
CA GLN A 176 0.26 -12.40 12.53
C GLN A 176 0.85 -12.03 13.90
N LEU A 177 1.22 -10.77 14.11
CA LEU A 177 1.67 -10.28 15.41
C LEU A 177 0.58 -10.39 16.49
N LEU A 178 -0.70 -10.35 16.10
CA LEU A 178 -1.86 -10.64 16.96
C LEU A 178 -2.12 -12.13 17.15
N GLY A 179 -1.33 -13.01 16.55
CA GLY A 179 -1.41 -14.45 16.71
C GLY A 179 -2.14 -15.20 15.60
N ALA A 180 -2.52 -14.55 14.51
CA ALA A 180 -3.10 -15.22 13.35
C ALA A 180 -2.10 -16.18 12.67
N GLU A 181 -2.60 -17.27 12.09
CA GLU A 181 -1.86 -18.07 11.12
C GLU A 181 -2.01 -17.39 9.75
N VAL A 182 -0.90 -16.99 9.12
CA VAL A 182 -0.93 -16.32 7.82
C VAL A 182 -0.35 -17.20 6.73
N ILE A 183 -1.12 -17.36 5.66
CA ILE A 183 -0.76 -18.09 4.45
C ILE A 183 -0.71 -17.09 3.29
N LYS A 184 0.50 -16.77 2.83
CA LYS A 184 0.69 -15.95 1.62
C LYS A 184 0.52 -16.83 0.40
N VAL A 185 -0.43 -16.47 -0.47
CA VAL A 185 -0.75 -17.22 -1.68
C VAL A 185 -0.39 -16.39 -2.91
N GLU A 186 0.38 -16.98 -3.79
CA GLU A 186 0.88 -16.32 -5.00
C GLU A 186 0.63 -17.19 -6.24
N SER A 187 0.48 -16.54 -7.39
CA SER A 187 0.45 -17.24 -8.67
C SER A 187 1.86 -17.68 -9.07
N THR A 188 2.00 -18.90 -9.58
CA THR A 188 3.27 -19.40 -10.14
C THR A 188 3.74 -18.58 -11.34
N THR A 189 2.81 -17.98 -12.10
CA THR A 189 3.11 -17.18 -13.30
C THR A 189 3.26 -15.69 -13.00
N ARG A 190 2.79 -15.24 -11.84
CA ARG A 190 2.84 -13.84 -11.42
C ARG A 190 3.07 -13.75 -9.91
N PRO A 191 4.29 -14.03 -9.44
CA PRO A 191 4.64 -13.86 -8.02
C PRO A 191 4.55 -12.41 -7.58
N ASP A 192 4.62 -12.18 -6.27
CA ASP A 192 4.68 -10.83 -5.70
C ASP A 192 5.92 -10.08 -6.22
N GLY A 193 5.69 -8.92 -6.87
CA GLY A 193 6.77 -8.09 -7.40
C GLY A 193 7.79 -7.63 -6.35
N ALA A 194 7.38 -7.57 -5.08
CA ALA A 194 8.28 -7.23 -3.98
C ALA A 194 9.40 -8.26 -3.75
N ARG A 195 9.25 -9.51 -4.25
CA ARG A 195 10.31 -10.54 -4.21
C ARG A 195 11.56 -10.16 -5.00
N SER A 196 11.37 -9.39 -6.09
CA SER A 196 12.45 -8.90 -6.94
C SER A 196 12.95 -7.51 -6.52
N GLY A 197 12.33 -6.91 -5.50
CA GLY A 197 12.70 -5.61 -4.96
C GLY A 197 13.72 -5.72 -3.82
N ASP A 198 13.53 -4.88 -2.80
CA ASP A 198 14.36 -4.92 -1.59
C ASP A 198 14.08 -6.16 -0.75
N VAL A 199 15.09 -7.02 -0.62
CA VAL A 199 15.00 -8.31 0.07
C VAL A 199 14.69 -8.10 1.56
N ALA A 200 15.37 -7.15 2.22
CA ALA A 200 15.20 -6.91 3.66
C ALA A 200 13.77 -6.42 3.96
N PHE A 201 13.24 -5.56 3.11
CA PHE A 201 11.86 -5.09 3.23
C PHE A 201 10.82 -6.19 2.95
N TYR A 202 11.06 -7.02 1.93
CA TYR A 202 10.21 -8.19 1.67
C TYR A 202 10.20 -9.14 2.88
N GLU A 203 11.37 -9.42 3.45
CA GLU A 203 11.52 -10.27 4.62
C GLU A 203 10.80 -9.69 5.84
N LEU A 204 10.92 -8.39 6.07
CA LEU A 204 10.23 -7.71 7.17
C LEU A 204 8.71 -7.90 7.12
N LEU A 205 8.12 -7.84 5.93
CA LEU A 205 6.67 -7.98 5.73
C LEU A 205 6.19 -9.44 5.73
N ASN A 206 7.05 -10.38 5.32
CA ASN A 206 6.62 -11.76 5.05
C ASN A 206 7.25 -12.82 5.97
N GLN A 207 8.06 -12.42 6.94
CA GLN A 207 8.63 -13.33 7.93
C GLN A 207 7.57 -14.17 8.63
N SER A 208 7.87 -15.43 8.85
CA SER A 208 7.03 -16.42 9.52
C SER A 208 5.65 -16.66 8.91
N LYS A 209 5.34 -16.10 7.73
CA LYS A 209 4.18 -16.50 6.93
C LYS A 209 4.48 -17.82 6.22
N ARG A 210 3.46 -18.65 6.05
CA ARG A 210 3.53 -19.84 5.20
C ARG A 210 3.35 -19.42 3.74
N SER A 211 4.11 -20.06 2.81
CA SER A 211 4.11 -19.70 1.40
C SER A 211 3.47 -20.77 0.54
N VAL A 212 2.46 -20.39 -0.22
CA VAL A 212 1.73 -21.26 -1.18
C VAL A 212 1.82 -20.66 -2.57
N ALA A 213 2.25 -21.46 -3.55
CA ALA A 213 2.28 -21.09 -4.96
C ALA A 213 1.30 -21.96 -5.75
N ILE A 214 0.37 -21.34 -6.47
CA ILE A 214 -0.70 -22.00 -7.23
C ILE A 214 -0.69 -21.47 -8.67
N ASP A 215 -0.83 -22.38 -9.65
CA ASP A 215 -1.05 -21.97 -11.03
C ASP A 215 -2.52 -21.61 -11.26
N PHE A 216 -2.82 -20.31 -11.26
CA PHE A 216 -4.18 -19.80 -11.48
C PHE A 216 -4.67 -19.98 -12.93
N GLY A 217 -3.80 -20.38 -13.86
CA GLY A 217 -4.16 -20.70 -15.25
C GLY A 217 -4.71 -22.11 -15.44
N THR A 218 -4.62 -22.98 -14.42
CA THR A 218 -5.09 -24.37 -14.51
C THR A 218 -6.39 -24.58 -13.74
N GLN A 219 -7.19 -25.53 -14.21
CA GLN A 219 -8.43 -25.92 -13.52
C GLN A 219 -8.14 -26.46 -12.10
N GLN A 220 -7.09 -27.27 -11.95
CA GLN A 220 -6.67 -27.81 -10.65
C GLN A 220 -6.24 -26.67 -9.70
N GLY A 221 -5.43 -25.74 -10.17
CA GLY A 221 -5.00 -24.59 -9.36
C GLY A 221 -6.17 -23.72 -8.91
N LEU A 222 -7.17 -23.51 -9.77
CA LEU A 222 -8.39 -22.78 -9.38
C LEU A 222 -9.23 -23.55 -8.33
N GLN A 223 -9.27 -24.87 -8.41
CA GLN A 223 -9.92 -25.69 -7.39
C GLN A 223 -9.16 -25.61 -6.06
N ASP A 224 -7.85 -25.72 -6.09
CA ASP A 224 -7.00 -25.61 -4.90
C ASP A 224 -7.12 -24.21 -4.25
N LEU A 225 -7.13 -23.14 -5.06
CA LEU A 225 -7.37 -21.79 -4.57
C LEU A 225 -8.73 -21.63 -3.89
N LYS A 226 -9.80 -22.11 -4.54
CA LYS A 226 -11.18 -22.06 -3.95
C LYS A 226 -11.26 -22.84 -2.64
N MET A 227 -10.64 -24.00 -2.58
CA MET A 227 -10.55 -24.82 -1.37
C MET A 227 -9.79 -24.09 -0.27
N LEU A 228 -8.66 -23.48 -0.57
CA LEU A 228 -7.87 -22.70 0.38
C LEU A 228 -8.67 -21.51 0.92
N LEU A 229 -9.33 -20.76 0.05
CA LEU A 229 -10.23 -19.66 0.44
C LEU A 229 -11.36 -20.16 1.34
N SER A 230 -11.89 -21.37 1.11
CA SER A 230 -12.93 -21.94 1.97
C SER A 230 -12.44 -22.30 3.38
N SER A 231 -11.14 -22.45 3.60
CA SER A 231 -10.54 -22.71 4.91
C SER A 231 -10.19 -21.43 5.71
N ALA A 232 -10.21 -20.26 5.08
CA ALA A 232 -9.76 -19.01 5.69
C ALA A 232 -10.84 -18.37 6.61
N ASP A 233 -10.46 -17.66 7.64
CA ASP A 233 -11.33 -16.81 8.44
C ASP A 233 -11.28 -15.35 7.96
N ILE A 234 -10.08 -14.94 7.52
CA ILE A 234 -9.83 -13.63 6.95
C ILE A 234 -9.15 -13.82 5.60
N ILE A 235 -9.65 -13.12 4.59
CA ILE A 235 -9.08 -13.11 3.24
C ILE A 235 -8.69 -11.66 2.94
N ILE A 236 -7.45 -11.47 2.48
CA ILE A 236 -6.92 -10.15 2.09
C ILE A 236 -6.56 -10.20 0.62
N GLU A 237 -7.09 -9.29 -0.17
CA GLU A 237 -6.73 -9.14 -1.58
C GLU A 237 -6.39 -7.70 -1.94
N SER A 238 -5.48 -7.51 -2.89
CA SER A 238 -5.14 -6.22 -3.48
C SER A 238 -5.17 -6.25 -5.01
N SER A 239 -5.84 -7.24 -5.59
CA SER A 239 -6.04 -7.33 -7.03
C SER A 239 -7.15 -6.38 -7.51
N ARG A 240 -7.13 -6.05 -8.80
CA ARG A 240 -8.28 -5.33 -9.37
C ARG A 240 -9.56 -6.15 -9.17
N PRO A 241 -10.70 -5.54 -8.80
CA PRO A 241 -11.91 -6.29 -8.44
C PRO A 241 -12.38 -7.31 -9.48
N ARG A 242 -12.12 -7.06 -10.77
CA ARG A 242 -12.45 -8.00 -11.86
C ARG A 242 -11.54 -9.23 -11.93
N ALA A 243 -10.32 -9.18 -11.36
CA ALA A 243 -9.34 -10.25 -11.54
C ALA A 243 -9.83 -11.59 -10.94
N LEU A 244 -10.32 -11.60 -9.71
CA LEU A 244 -10.87 -12.79 -9.09
C LEU A 244 -12.18 -13.25 -9.76
N LEU A 245 -13.01 -12.32 -10.23
CA LEU A 245 -14.22 -12.65 -11.00
C LEU A 245 -13.87 -13.39 -12.30
N GLN A 246 -12.81 -12.99 -13.00
CA GLN A 246 -12.32 -13.68 -14.20
C GLN A 246 -11.82 -15.10 -13.90
N LEU A 247 -11.30 -15.33 -12.69
CA LEU A 247 -10.92 -16.66 -12.19
C LEU A 247 -12.14 -17.47 -11.67
N GLY A 248 -13.36 -16.95 -11.80
CA GLY A 248 -14.58 -17.59 -11.31
C GLY A 248 -14.69 -17.60 -9.79
N ILE A 249 -14.04 -16.62 -9.12
CA ILE A 249 -14.13 -16.39 -7.68
C ILE A 249 -14.84 -15.07 -7.44
N ASP A 250 -16.05 -15.13 -6.91
CA ASP A 250 -16.84 -13.95 -6.55
C ASP A 250 -16.74 -13.72 -5.03
N PRO A 251 -16.01 -12.67 -4.59
CA PRO A 251 -15.85 -12.36 -3.16
C PRO A 251 -17.19 -12.22 -2.42
N ARG A 252 -18.17 -11.59 -3.06
CA ARG A 252 -19.51 -11.39 -2.46
C ARG A 252 -20.23 -12.71 -2.22
N LYS A 253 -20.08 -13.67 -3.14
CA LYS A 253 -20.64 -15.02 -2.96
C LYS A 253 -19.91 -15.79 -1.87
N VAL A 254 -18.58 -15.66 -1.77
CA VAL A 254 -17.80 -16.29 -0.69
C VAL A 254 -18.30 -15.81 0.66
N VAL A 255 -18.43 -14.49 0.85
CA VAL A 255 -18.89 -13.91 2.13
C VAL A 255 -20.34 -14.28 2.43
N LYS A 256 -21.26 -14.26 1.44
CA LYS A 256 -22.67 -14.64 1.64
C LYS A 256 -22.86 -16.10 2.03
N ASN A 257 -22.10 -17.00 1.42
CA ASN A 257 -22.29 -18.44 1.57
C ASN A 257 -21.51 -19.05 2.75
N ARG A 258 -20.63 -18.26 3.36
CA ARG A 258 -19.77 -18.74 4.43
C ARG A 258 -19.87 -17.85 5.66
N ARG A 259 -20.48 -18.39 6.73
CA ARG A 259 -20.59 -17.67 8.01
C ARG A 259 -19.22 -17.29 8.56
N GLY A 260 -19.12 -16.08 9.06
CA GLY A 260 -17.99 -15.60 9.85
C GLY A 260 -16.72 -15.31 9.04
N VAL A 261 -16.73 -15.34 7.71
CA VAL A 261 -15.57 -14.94 6.92
C VAL A 261 -15.48 -13.41 6.81
N THR A 262 -14.30 -12.88 7.01
CA THR A 262 -13.97 -11.47 6.76
C THR A 262 -13.19 -11.36 5.47
N TRP A 263 -13.65 -10.52 4.55
CA TRP A 263 -12.96 -10.25 3.29
C TRP A 263 -12.48 -8.80 3.25
N ILE A 264 -11.17 -8.59 3.19
CA ILE A 264 -10.55 -7.26 3.04
C ILE A 264 -10.16 -7.07 1.58
N GLN A 265 -10.77 -6.08 0.93
CA GLN A 265 -10.46 -5.67 -0.43
C GLN A 265 -9.67 -4.37 -0.40
N LEU A 266 -8.44 -4.40 -0.90
CA LEU A 266 -7.56 -3.24 -1.02
C LEU A 266 -7.51 -2.75 -2.46
N THR A 267 -7.71 -1.45 -2.67
CA THR A 267 -7.63 -0.79 -3.98
C THR A 267 -6.81 0.48 -3.87
N ALA A 268 -6.41 1.05 -5.00
CA ALA A 268 -5.71 2.33 -4.98
C ALA A 268 -6.66 3.51 -4.75
N HIS A 269 -7.79 3.55 -5.46
CA HIS A 269 -8.65 4.72 -5.51
C HIS A 269 -10.08 4.51 -5.02
N GLY A 270 -10.57 3.26 -4.97
CA GLY A 270 -11.92 2.91 -4.52
C GLY A 270 -12.41 1.59 -5.09
N SER A 271 -13.51 1.08 -4.53
CA SER A 271 -14.12 -0.19 -4.94
C SER A 271 -15.21 -0.03 -6.00
N ASP A 272 -15.73 1.17 -6.19
CA ASP A 272 -16.80 1.49 -7.14
C ASP A 272 -16.25 2.00 -8.48
N MET A 273 -17.04 1.88 -9.54
CA MET A 273 -16.69 2.42 -10.85
C MET A 273 -16.78 3.96 -10.87
N PRO A 274 -15.88 4.65 -11.56
CA PRO A 274 -14.75 4.15 -12.36
C PRO A 274 -13.46 3.86 -11.57
N GLU A 275 -13.38 4.25 -10.29
CA GLU A 275 -12.18 4.21 -9.44
C GLU A 275 -11.61 2.79 -9.28
N SER A 276 -12.47 1.77 -9.25
CA SER A 276 -12.08 0.35 -9.12
C SER A 276 -11.22 -0.17 -10.29
N HIS A 277 -11.21 0.52 -11.42
CA HIS A 277 -10.39 0.16 -12.59
C HIS A 277 -9.06 0.91 -12.63
N ARG A 278 -8.89 1.95 -11.82
CA ARG A 278 -7.68 2.76 -11.81
C ARG A 278 -6.55 2.02 -11.10
N ILE A 279 -5.37 2.07 -11.71
CA ILE A 279 -4.13 1.63 -11.07
C ILE A 279 -3.57 2.79 -10.25
N GLY A 280 -2.94 2.46 -9.12
CA GLY A 280 -2.19 3.40 -8.31
C GLY A 280 -1.36 2.66 -7.27
N TYR A 281 -0.42 3.39 -6.71
CA TYR A 281 0.51 2.98 -5.67
C TYR A 281 0.48 4.01 -4.53
N GLY A 282 1.24 3.81 -3.49
CA GLY A 282 1.17 4.66 -2.30
C GLY A 282 1.44 6.14 -2.55
N ASP A 283 2.36 6.47 -3.46
CA ASP A 283 2.75 7.85 -3.71
C ASP A 283 1.70 8.63 -4.51
N ASP A 284 1.27 8.10 -5.66
CA ASP A 284 0.28 8.76 -6.50
C ASP A 284 -1.13 8.76 -5.87
N ALA A 285 -1.45 7.73 -5.08
CA ALA A 285 -2.68 7.70 -4.30
C ALA A 285 -2.67 8.71 -3.15
N ALA A 286 -1.52 8.96 -2.50
CA ALA A 286 -1.36 10.02 -1.50
C ALA A 286 -1.51 11.41 -2.13
N ALA A 287 -0.95 11.61 -3.33
CA ALA A 287 -1.17 12.84 -4.10
C ALA A 287 -2.66 13.03 -4.45
N ALA A 288 -3.33 11.97 -4.93
CA ALA A 288 -4.77 11.98 -5.20
C ALA A 288 -5.63 12.23 -3.96
N ALA A 289 -5.13 11.87 -2.77
CA ALA A 289 -5.76 12.19 -1.48
C ALA A 289 -5.58 13.66 -1.05
N GLY A 290 -4.78 14.44 -1.80
CA GLY A 290 -4.55 15.86 -1.56
C GLY A 290 -3.31 16.16 -0.70
N LEU A 291 -2.45 15.19 -0.39
CA LEU A 291 -1.32 15.40 0.52
C LEU A 291 -0.29 16.39 -0.06
N CYS A 292 0.03 16.30 -1.37
CA CYS A 292 0.90 17.26 -2.05
C CYS A 292 0.30 18.68 -2.05
N ALA A 293 -1.01 18.81 -2.23
CA ALA A 293 -1.71 20.09 -2.20
C ALA A 293 -1.76 20.68 -0.77
N GLN A 294 -1.89 19.86 0.27
CA GLN A 294 -1.79 20.30 1.66
C GLN A 294 -0.37 20.79 1.99
N LEU A 295 0.66 20.07 1.53
CA LEU A 295 2.04 20.53 1.69
C LEU A 295 2.23 21.91 1.05
N HIS A 296 1.77 22.07 -0.20
CA HIS A 296 1.84 23.37 -0.89
C HIS A 296 1.09 24.49 -0.14
N ARG A 297 -0.10 24.19 0.37
CA ARG A 297 -0.89 25.17 1.14
C ARG A 297 -0.13 25.70 2.36
N ILE A 298 0.69 24.87 3.00
CA ILE A 298 1.42 25.20 4.22
C ILE A 298 2.79 25.84 3.91
N THR A 299 3.50 25.31 2.90
CA THR A 299 4.92 25.67 2.65
C THR A 299 5.13 26.54 1.41
N GLY A 300 4.11 26.68 0.55
CA GLY A 300 4.21 27.32 -0.76
C GLY A 300 4.88 26.43 -1.82
N GLN A 301 5.26 25.18 -1.51
CA GLN A 301 5.95 24.28 -2.43
C GLN A 301 5.21 22.94 -2.52
N TYR A 302 5.07 22.41 -3.73
CA TYR A 302 4.60 21.05 -3.93
C TYR A 302 5.73 20.05 -3.65
N GLY A 303 5.36 18.88 -3.14
CA GLY A 303 6.31 17.82 -2.87
C GLY A 303 5.61 16.53 -2.46
N PHE A 304 6.36 15.43 -2.53
CA PHE A 304 5.93 14.18 -1.95
C PHE A 304 6.17 14.15 -0.43
N VAL A 305 5.34 13.40 0.27
CA VAL A 305 5.40 13.24 1.72
C VAL A 305 5.51 11.75 2.06
N GLY A 306 6.58 11.39 2.77
CA GLY A 306 6.83 10.00 3.14
C GLY A 306 7.39 9.16 1.98
N ASP A 307 7.35 7.86 2.16
CA ASP A 307 7.73 6.84 1.20
C ASP A 307 6.51 5.97 0.94
N ALA A 308 5.82 6.17 -0.17
CA ALA A 308 4.56 5.52 -0.50
C ALA A 308 3.57 5.51 0.69
N ILE A 309 3.48 6.63 1.41
CA ILE A 309 2.87 6.75 2.75
C ILE A 309 1.44 6.19 2.83
N ALA A 310 0.71 6.17 1.73
CA ALA A 310 -0.63 5.59 1.68
C ALA A 310 -0.65 4.07 1.86
N ASP A 311 0.44 3.36 1.50
CA ASP A 311 0.54 1.91 1.68
C ASP A 311 0.55 1.51 3.16
N PRO A 312 1.53 1.95 3.99
CA PRO A 312 1.58 1.58 5.40
C PRO A 312 0.36 2.07 6.18
N LEU A 313 -0.17 3.27 5.89
CA LEU A 313 -1.44 3.73 6.47
C LEU A 313 -2.57 2.74 6.18
N THR A 314 -2.75 2.37 4.91
CA THR A 314 -3.82 1.45 4.50
C THR A 314 -3.63 0.07 5.09
N GLY A 315 -2.41 -0.45 5.11
CA GLY A 315 -2.09 -1.74 5.73
C GLY A 315 -2.47 -1.79 7.21
N LEU A 316 -2.18 -0.73 7.95
CA LEU A 316 -2.52 -0.60 9.36
C LEU A 316 -4.04 -0.51 9.60
N TYR A 317 -4.75 0.33 8.85
CA TYR A 317 -6.22 0.45 8.96
C TYR A 317 -6.94 -0.81 8.47
N ALA A 318 -6.38 -1.53 7.49
CA ALA A 318 -6.89 -2.81 7.04
C ALA A 318 -6.75 -3.90 8.12
N ALA A 319 -5.60 -3.94 8.81
CA ALA A 319 -5.41 -4.85 9.93
C ALA A 319 -6.40 -4.58 11.07
N LEU A 320 -6.62 -3.31 11.40
CA LEU A 320 -7.62 -2.89 12.39
C LEU A 320 -9.03 -3.33 11.99
N SER A 321 -9.42 -3.11 10.73
CA SER A 321 -10.74 -3.52 10.21
C SER A 321 -10.91 -5.02 10.23
N ALA A 322 -9.91 -5.77 9.74
CA ALA A 322 -9.93 -7.22 9.69
C ALA A 322 -10.06 -7.84 11.08
N TRP A 323 -9.25 -7.36 12.03
CA TRP A 323 -9.27 -7.88 13.39
C TRP A 323 -10.56 -7.55 14.13
N ARG A 324 -11.08 -6.31 13.99
CA ARG A 324 -12.40 -5.92 14.55
C ARG A 324 -13.53 -6.78 13.99
N SER A 325 -13.58 -6.96 12.68
CA SER A 325 -14.58 -7.81 12.04
C SER A 325 -14.50 -9.24 12.59
N TRP A 326 -13.30 -9.84 12.62
CA TRP A 326 -13.13 -11.20 13.12
C TRP A 326 -13.54 -11.34 14.59
N VAL A 327 -13.14 -10.43 15.48
CA VAL A 327 -13.53 -10.42 16.90
C VAL A 327 -15.04 -10.28 17.06
N ASN A 328 -15.73 -9.60 16.16
CA ASN A 328 -17.19 -9.46 16.14
C ASN A 328 -17.90 -10.63 15.43
N GLY A 329 -17.16 -11.68 15.05
CA GLY A 329 -17.70 -12.89 14.42
C GLY A 329 -17.60 -12.90 12.91
N GLY A 330 -16.99 -11.89 12.27
CA GLY A 330 -16.82 -11.80 10.82
C GLY A 330 -18.16 -11.65 10.06
N GLY A 331 -18.19 -12.16 8.84
CA GLY A 331 -19.37 -12.03 7.97
C GLY A 331 -19.42 -10.71 7.22
N GLU A 332 -18.26 -10.11 6.95
CA GLU A 332 -18.18 -8.81 6.31
C GLU A 332 -17.21 -8.81 5.12
N MET A 333 -17.57 -8.05 4.09
CA MET A 333 -16.65 -7.62 3.04
C MET A 333 -16.39 -6.14 3.22
N ILE A 334 -15.13 -5.78 3.45
CA ILE A 334 -14.70 -4.42 3.79
C ILE A 334 -13.73 -3.94 2.72
N GLY A 335 -14.06 -2.82 2.09
CA GLY A 335 -13.22 -2.14 1.11
C GLY A 335 -12.42 -1.01 1.76
N LEU A 336 -11.14 -0.95 1.45
CA LEU A 336 -10.27 0.19 1.76
C LEU A 336 -9.53 0.59 0.48
N SER A 337 -9.31 1.89 0.32
CA SER A 337 -8.40 2.35 -0.74
C SER A 337 -7.29 3.22 -0.18
N LEU A 338 -6.14 3.18 -0.84
CA LEU A 338 -4.97 3.99 -0.47
C LEU A 338 -5.35 5.48 -0.40
N ARG A 339 -6.08 5.96 -1.40
CA ARG A 339 -6.58 7.34 -1.46
C ARG A 339 -7.54 7.65 -0.31
N GLN A 340 -8.53 6.80 -0.06
CA GLN A 340 -9.57 7.04 0.96
C GLN A 340 -8.97 7.09 2.36
N VAL A 341 -8.14 6.10 2.72
CA VAL A 341 -7.48 6.04 4.03
C VAL A 341 -6.60 7.29 4.25
N THR A 342 -5.81 7.66 3.24
CA THR A 342 -4.94 8.85 3.34
C THR A 342 -5.77 10.12 3.48
N SER A 343 -6.83 10.29 2.68
CA SER A 343 -7.75 11.44 2.78
C SER A 343 -8.41 11.53 4.15
N PHE A 344 -8.88 10.40 4.69
CA PHE A 344 -9.43 10.33 6.06
C PHE A 344 -8.41 10.78 7.11
N CYS A 345 -7.15 10.30 7.03
CA CYS A 345 -6.09 10.70 7.95
C CYS A 345 -5.79 12.20 7.87
N ILE A 346 -5.69 12.75 6.66
CA ILE A 346 -5.50 14.20 6.44
C ILE A 346 -6.63 14.99 7.10
N GLN A 347 -7.89 14.64 6.84
CA GLN A 347 -9.04 15.35 7.37
C GLN A 347 -9.10 15.26 8.89
N ARG A 348 -8.81 14.11 9.45
CA ARG A 348 -8.81 13.89 10.88
C ARG A 348 -7.72 14.70 11.58
N GLU A 349 -6.49 14.73 11.07
CA GLU A 349 -5.42 15.53 11.64
C GLU A 349 -5.70 17.04 11.50
N LEU A 350 -6.26 17.47 10.39
CA LEU A 350 -6.70 18.87 10.22
C LEU A 350 -7.81 19.26 11.20
N ALA A 351 -8.72 18.36 11.51
CA ALA A 351 -9.82 18.64 12.44
C ALA A 351 -9.40 18.63 13.92
N GLU A 352 -8.55 17.64 14.30
CA GLU A 352 -8.25 17.36 15.70
C GLU A 352 -6.83 17.81 16.12
N HIS A 353 -5.88 17.92 15.17
CA HIS A 353 -4.45 18.18 15.42
C HIS A 353 -3.82 19.10 14.38
N ARG A 354 -4.56 20.12 13.92
CA ARG A 354 -4.14 21.01 12.83
C ARG A 354 -2.73 21.55 13.01
N PHE A 355 -2.41 22.07 14.21
CA PHE A 355 -1.10 22.67 14.48
C PHE A 355 0.04 21.66 14.29
N GLN A 356 -0.12 20.46 14.84
CA GLN A 356 0.91 19.40 14.71
C GLN A 356 1.04 18.94 13.25
N PHE A 357 -0.08 18.75 12.55
CA PHE A 357 -0.06 18.35 11.14
C PHE A 357 0.64 19.38 10.26
N GLU A 358 0.31 20.66 10.42
CA GLU A 358 0.95 21.76 9.69
C GLU A 358 2.44 21.87 10.04
N HIS A 359 2.80 21.71 11.30
CA HIS A 359 4.20 21.67 11.75
C HIS A 359 4.98 20.50 11.15
N HIS A 360 4.38 19.29 11.13
CA HIS A 360 5.02 18.10 10.53
C HIS A 360 5.22 18.28 9.02
N LEU A 361 4.26 18.85 8.30
CA LEU A 361 4.43 19.14 6.87
C LEU A 361 5.55 20.17 6.61
N GLY A 362 5.62 21.24 7.42
CA GLY A 362 6.69 22.23 7.32
C GLY A 362 8.08 21.64 7.59
N ALA A 363 8.19 20.84 8.65
CA ALA A 363 9.43 20.15 8.99
C ALA A 363 9.85 19.13 7.92
N TRP A 364 8.88 18.40 7.36
CA TRP A 364 9.11 17.47 6.25
C TRP A 364 9.69 18.18 5.03
N GLN A 365 9.11 19.32 4.63
CA GLN A 365 9.58 20.09 3.49
C GLN A 365 11.02 20.61 3.72
N GLN A 366 11.33 21.11 4.91
CA GLN A 366 12.67 21.55 5.25
C GLN A 366 13.69 20.42 5.13
N LEU A 367 13.33 19.22 5.63
CA LEU A 367 14.18 18.04 5.52
C LEU A 367 14.42 17.65 4.05
N ALA A 368 13.36 17.50 3.26
CA ALA A 368 13.46 17.12 1.85
C ALA A 368 14.29 18.15 1.03
N THR A 369 14.19 19.42 1.38
CA THR A 369 14.98 20.49 0.74
C THR A 369 16.45 20.45 1.16
N SER A 370 16.75 20.22 2.44
CA SER A 370 18.14 20.15 2.93
C SER A 370 18.88 18.95 2.36
N LEU A 371 18.21 17.80 2.24
CA LEU A 371 18.79 16.60 1.65
C LEU A 371 19.08 16.77 0.15
N ASN A 372 18.30 17.55 -0.58
CA ASN A 372 18.57 17.86 -1.98
C ASN A 372 19.77 18.81 -2.17
N SER A 373 19.99 19.79 -1.26
CA SER A 373 21.13 20.69 -1.32
C SER A 373 22.46 20.00 -0.99
N ASP A 374 22.41 18.99 -0.12
CA ASP A 374 23.58 18.21 0.26
C ASP A 374 23.89 17.07 -0.71
N PHE A 375 22.96 16.72 -1.63
CA PHE A 375 23.15 15.63 -2.58
C PHE A 375 24.27 15.93 -3.59
N ASP A 376 24.37 17.17 -4.08
CA ASP A 376 25.47 17.59 -4.94
C ASP A 376 26.81 17.64 -4.18
N ALA A 377 26.76 17.86 -2.86
CA ALA A 377 27.94 17.84 -1.97
C ALA A 377 28.23 16.43 -1.42
N ALA A 378 27.20 15.61 -1.14
CA ALA A 378 27.35 14.27 -0.54
C ALA A 378 27.76 13.19 -1.56
N CYS A 379 27.57 13.41 -2.87
CA CYS A 379 28.25 12.59 -3.88
C CYS A 379 29.78 12.70 -3.81
N ALA A 380 30.31 13.67 -3.04
CA ALA A 380 31.74 13.88 -2.82
C ALA A 380 32.25 13.33 -1.48
N LEU A 381 31.36 12.84 -0.57
CA LEU A 381 31.75 12.34 0.75
C LEU A 381 31.74 10.81 0.78
N SER A 382 32.79 10.25 1.39
CA SER A 382 32.96 8.81 1.54
C SER A 382 31.86 8.19 2.42
N SER A 383 31.53 6.92 2.16
CA SER A 383 30.45 6.12 2.77
C SER A 383 30.48 5.97 4.32
N GLU A 384 31.44 6.56 5.02
CA GLU A 384 31.64 6.42 6.47
C GLU A 384 31.08 7.59 7.31
N GLU A 385 30.67 8.70 6.69
CA GLU A 385 30.25 9.93 7.41
C GLU A 385 28.75 10.26 7.29
N GLN A 386 27.92 9.33 6.80
CA GLN A 386 26.48 9.57 6.73
C GLN A 386 25.82 9.49 8.11
N PRO A 387 24.99 10.47 8.51
CA PRO A 387 24.30 10.43 9.80
C PRO A 387 23.44 9.18 9.89
N SER A 388 23.62 8.39 10.95
CA SER A 388 22.81 7.22 11.23
C SER A 388 21.41 7.65 11.70
N TYR A 389 20.47 7.81 10.75
CA TYR A 389 19.05 8.03 11.04
C TYR A 389 18.28 6.72 11.35
N VAL A 390 18.97 5.61 11.46
CA VAL A 390 18.37 4.33 11.83
C VAL A 390 17.93 4.47 13.29
N SER A 391 16.62 4.61 13.51
CA SER A 391 16.08 4.53 14.87
C SER A 391 16.24 3.09 15.34
N ASP A 392 16.61 2.89 16.62
CA ASP A 392 16.60 1.58 17.30
C ASP A 392 15.19 0.94 17.34
N ARG A 393 14.20 1.58 16.71
CA ARG A 393 12.77 1.24 16.69
C ARG A 393 12.26 0.67 15.37
N THR A 394 13.09 0.55 14.32
CA THR A 394 12.68 -0.17 13.11
C THR A 394 12.33 -1.60 13.47
N ARG A 395 11.21 -2.10 12.95
CA ARG A 395 10.88 -3.53 13.11
C ARG A 395 12.03 -4.34 12.53
N ILE A 396 12.40 -5.40 13.25
CA ILE A 396 13.47 -6.32 12.84
C ILE A 396 12.82 -7.61 12.33
N CYS A 397 13.38 -8.18 11.27
CA CYS A 397 13.02 -9.53 10.85
C CYS A 397 13.58 -10.53 11.85
N GLU A 398 12.73 -11.00 12.76
CA GLU A 398 13.08 -12.00 13.79
C GLU A 398 12.80 -13.44 13.32
N GLY A 399 12.01 -13.59 12.25
CA GLY A 399 11.55 -14.88 11.73
C GLY A 399 12.12 -15.22 10.36
N ARG A 400 12.08 -16.51 10.01
CA ARG A 400 12.44 -16.97 8.66
C ARG A 400 11.33 -16.63 7.66
N VAL A 401 11.70 -16.27 6.47
CA VAL A 401 10.79 -16.16 5.31
C VAL A 401 10.77 -17.50 4.56
N ALA A 402 9.58 -18.03 4.33
CA ALA A 402 9.42 -19.25 3.56
C ALA A 402 9.83 -19.02 2.09
N ALA A 403 10.49 -20.02 1.48
CA ALA A 403 10.74 -19.99 0.05
C ALA A 403 9.43 -19.99 -0.74
N PHE A 404 9.49 -19.54 -1.98
CA PHE A 404 8.31 -19.48 -2.86
C PHE A 404 7.63 -20.84 -2.99
N GLY A 405 6.38 -20.95 -2.50
CA GLY A 405 5.59 -22.18 -2.56
C GLY A 405 6.03 -23.30 -1.63
N GLU A 406 6.93 -23.04 -0.67
CA GLU A 406 7.51 -24.04 0.23
C GLU A 406 6.45 -24.89 0.94
N ASP A 407 5.36 -24.28 1.35
CA ASP A 407 4.32 -24.95 2.13
C ASP A 407 3.14 -25.48 1.28
N THR A 408 3.20 -25.36 -0.05
CA THR A 408 2.05 -25.62 -0.94
C THR A 408 1.40 -26.98 -0.70
N THR A 409 2.18 -28.07 -0.74
CA THR A 409 1.64 -29.42 -0.59
C THR A 409 1.00 -29.65 0.78
N MET A 410 1.65 -29.14 1.83
CA MET A 410 1.17 -29.33 3.21
C MET A 410 -0.10 -28.53 3.45
N ILE A 411 -0.14 -27.26 3.06
CA ILE A 411 -1.30 -26.37 3.23
C ILE A 411 -2.51 -26.88 2.44
N LEU A 412 -2.32 -27.32 1.21
CA LEU A 412 -3.42 -27.88 0.40
C LEU A 412 -3.97 -29.17 1.01
N LYS A 413 -3.13 -30.01 1.59
CA LYS A 413 -3.59 -31.19 2.35
C LYS A 413 -4.41 -30.83 3.58
N GLU A 414 -3.95 -29.83 4.36
CA GLU A 414 -4.71 -29.32 5.52
C GLU A 414 -6.07 -28.73 5.10
N ALA A 415 -6.10 -27.92 4.02
CA ALA A 415 -7.34 -27.32 3.53
C ALA A 415 -8.37 -28.37 3.09
N ARG A 416 -7.92 -29.45 2.45
CA ARG A 416 -8.78 -30.61 2.10
C ARG A 416 -9.41 -31.25 3.33
N ALA A 417 -8.62 -31.49 4.37
CA ALA A 417 -9.10 -32.07 5.61
C ALA A 417 -10.12 -31.20 6.38
N LEU A 418 -10.07 -29.87 6.19
CA LEU A 418 -11.03 -28.93 6.78
C LEU A 418 -12.33 -28.79 5.97
N SER A 419 -12.32 -29.23 4.71
CA SER A 419 -13.46 -29.14 3.80
C SER A 419 -14.27 -30.46 3.71
N SER A 420 -13.71 -31.56 4.22
CA SER A 420 -14.37 -32.88 4.38
C SER A 420 -15.13 -32.95 5.71
#